data_d49234491957548bb8a74037b6e7d0ea
#
_entry.id   d49234491957548bb8a74037b6e7d0ea
#
_cell.length_a   1.000
_cell.length_b   1.000
_cell.length_c   1.000
_cell.angle_alpha   90.00
_cell.angle_beta   90.00
_cell.angle_gamma   90.00
#
_symmetry.space_group_name_H-M   'P 1'
#
loop_
_entity.id
_entity.type
_entity.pdbx_description
1 polymer ?
#
loop_
_entity_poly.entity_id
_entity_poly.type
_entity_poly.pdbx_seq_one_letter_code
_entity_poly.pdbx_strand_id
1 'polypeptide(L)'
;MTSTRRRVDSSAVSAFLPVVAVIPLWLLALAVVWLPLRVVWHISFVAFALGYLAAVLLLFFRPVQVGVLAPLLGARRPTRRERATLDIAWRSVLQANRLPARRFVIAVLPIDELNAFACGGHLVVVTSYAIDTLPRDELSGVLAHELSHHLGSHTVALTIGHWLSLPVFALARIGFFVQNVATAATRTFARRSSSLTVVGQLVSALLMAVSWIFLSGLLLSNVIANVVGRNAELQADRRAVSMGFGRPLASALRRVINEHRGERPTTLRERLAATHPPARTRVAQIEALLRSRHNR
;
A
#
# COMPACT_ATOMS: atom_id res chain seq x y z
N MET A 1 -37.46 9.32 -13.98
CA MET A 1 -36.56 8.54 -13.05
C MET A 1 -35.63 7.72 -13.89
N THR A 2 -34.48 8.25 -14.30
CA THR A 2 -33.49 7.56 -15.08
C THR A 2 -32.47 6.93 -14.10
N SER A 3 -32.49 5.60 -14.01
CA SER A 3 -31.54 4.82 -13.23
C SER A 3 -30.14 5.01 -13.84
N THR A 4 -29.30 5.82 -13.23
CA THR A 4 -27.87 5.87 -13.50
C THR A 4 -27.27 4.52 -13.05
N ARG A 5 -27.24 3.52 -13.95
CA ARG A 5 -26.37 2.37 -13.80
C ARG A 5 -24.95 2.90 -13.49
N ARG A 6 -24.48 2.69 -12.27
CA ARG A 6 -23.05 2.85 -11.94
C ARG A 6 -22.27 1.99 -12.93
N ARG A 7 -21.70 2.61 -13.96
CA ARG A 7 -20.64 1.94 -14.74
C ARG A 7 -19.56 1.60 -13.73
N VAL A 8 -19.28 0.31 -13.56
CA VAL A 8 -18.12 -0.15 -12.82
C VAL A 8 -16.93 0.52 -13.51
N ASP A 9 -16.26 1.41 -12.79
CA ASP A 9 -15.15 2.20 -13.34
C ASP A 9 -14.09 1.20 -13.79
N SER A 10 -13.72 1.17 -15.06
CA SER A 10 -12.70 0.24 -15.60
C SER A 10 -11.39 0.29 -14.80
N SER A 11 -11.14 1.41 -14.14
CA SER A 11 -10.04 1.61 -13.21
C SER A 11 -10.16 0.80 -11.93
N ALA A 12 -11.37 0.55 -11.42
CA ALA A 12 -11.57 -0.29 -10.25
C ALA A 12 -11.21 -1.75 -10.55
N VAL A 13 -11.55 -2.22 -11.76
CA VAL A 13 -11.20 -3.58 -12.21
C VAL A 13 -9.68 -3.73 -12.38
N SER A 14 -9.04 -2.76 -13.04
CA SER A 14 -7.58 -2.79 -13.24
C SER A 14 -6.78 -2.73 -11.93
N ALA A 15 -7.32 -2.12 -10.87
CA ALA A 15 -6.69 -2.07 -9.56
C ALA A 15 -6.47 -3.46 -8.94
N PHE A 16 -7.27 -4.47 -9.32
CA PHE A 16 -7.13 -5.83 -8.82
C PHE A 16 -6.17 -6.72 -9.63
N LEU A 17 -5.64 -6.27 -10.77
CA LEU A 17 -4.67 -7.05 -11.55
C LEU A 17 -3.44 -7.50 -10.75
N PRO A 18 -2.78 -6.65 -9.92
CA PRO A 18 -1.68 -7.09 -9.08
C PRO A 18 -2.09 -8.15 -8.06
N VAL A 19 -3.32 -8.05 -7.53
CA VAL A 19 -3.88 -9.03 -6.59
C VAL A 19 -4.03 -10.38 -7.27
N VAL A 20 -4.61 -10.41 -8.46
CA VAL A 20 -4.79 -11.65 -9.24
C VAL A 20 -3.43 -12.27 -9.57
N ALA A 21 -2.43 -11.46 -9.95
CA ALA A 21 -1.09 -11.94 -10.29
C ALA A 21 -0.38 -12.62 -9.09
N VAL A 22 -0.69 -12.23 -7.87
CA VAL A 22 -0.06 -12.77 -6.65
C VAL A 22 -0.73 -14.05 -6.16
N ILE A 23 -1.98 -14.33 -6.57
CA ILE A 23 -2.76 -15.48 -6.06
C ILE A 23 -2.03 -16.84 -6.20
N PRO A 24 -1.45 -17.21 -7.35
CA PRO A 24 -0.81 -18.53 -7.47
C PRO A 24 0.35 -18.69 -6.48
N LEU A 25 1.18 -17.66 -6.32
CA LEU A 25 2.30 -17.66 -5.37
C LEU A 25 1.83 -17.63 -3.91
N TRP A 26 0.75 -16.91 -3.64
CA TRP A 26 0.12 -16.90 -2.32
C TRP A 26 -0.41 -18.30 -1.95
N LEU A 27 -1.09 -18.99 -2.88
CA LEU A 27 -1.56 -20.36 -2.64
C LEU A 27 -0.38 -21.31 -2.38
N LEU A 28 0.69 -21.21 -3.18
CA LEU A 28 1.90 -21.99 -2.97
C LEU A 28 2.55 -21.69 -1.62
N ALA A 29 2.66 -20.41 -1.26
CA ALA A 29 3.22 -19.99 0.03
C ALA A 29 2.37 -20.50 1.21
N LEU A 30 1.05 -20.42 1.11
CA LEU A 30 0.16 -20.98 2.12
C LEU A 30 0.28 -22.50 2.22
N ALA A 31 0.44 -23.21 1.10
CA ALA A 31 0.64 -24.67 1.10
C ALA A 31 1.93 -25.05 1.83
N VAL A 32 3.02 -24.31 1.60
CA VAL A 32 4.30 -24.53 2.31
C VAL A 32 4.16 -24.30 3.82
N VAL A 33 3.48 -23.25 4.23
CA VAL A 33 3.23 -22.95 5.66
C VAL A 33 2.28 -23.96 6.29
N TRP A 34 1.27 -24.39 5.55
CA TRP A 34 0.27 -25.34 6.01
C TRP A 34 0.80 -26.76 6.22
N LEU A 35 1.75 -27.24 5.41
CA LEU A 35 2.29 -28.60 5.50
C LEU A 35 2.72 -29.01 6.93
N PRO A 36 3.57 -28.26 7.64
CA PRO A 36 3.94 -28.59 9.01
C PRO A 36 2.73 -28.47 9.98
N LEU A 37 1.83 -27.51 9.76
CA LEU A 37 0.66 -27.31 10.62
C LEU A 37 -0.34 -28.46 10.48
N ARG A 38 -0.47 -29.05 9.28
CA ARG A 38 -1.29 -30.24 9.05
C ARG A 38 -0.86 -31.42 9.90
N VAL A 39 0.45 -31.62 10.06
CA VAL A 39 0.99 -32.73 10.84
C VAL A 39 0.59 -32.61 12.31
N VAL A 40 0.55 -31.39 12.85
CA VAL A 40 0.25 -31.13 14.28
C VAL A 40 -1.26 -31.03 14.53
N TRP A 41 -2.00 -30.31 13.70
CA TRP A 41 -3.41 -29.96 13.97
C TRP A 41 -4.43 -30.57 13.01
N HIS A 42 -4.01 -31.36 12.01
CA HIS A 42 -4.89 -32.04 11.05
C HIS A 42 -5.88 -31.11 10.32
N ILE A 43 -5.56 -29.81 10.20
CA ILE A 43 -6.39 -28.80 9.53
C ILE A 43 -6.35 -29.05 8.01
N SER A 44 -7.50 -28.97 7.34
CA SER A 44 -7.54 -29.02 5.88
C SER A 44 -6.94 -27.74 5.28
N PHE A 45 -6.29 -27.86 4.11
CA PHE A 45 -5.74 -26.71 3.40
C PHE A 45 -6.79 -25.64 3.10
N VAL A 46 -7.99 -26.08 2.71
CA VAL A 46 -9.11 -25.17 2.41
C VAL A 46 -9.49 -24.36 3.66
N ALA A 47 -9.64 -25.00 4.79
CA ALA A 47 -9.96 -24.30 6.05
C ALA A 47 -8.86 -23.29 6.43
N PHE A 48 -7.59 -23.67 6.27
CA PHE A 48 -6.45 -22.79 6.54
C PHE A 48 -6.45 -21.56 5.60
N ALA A 49 -6.62 -21.77 4.29
CA ALA A 49 -6.66 -20.70 3.31
C ALA A 49 -7.87 -19.77 3.51
N LEU A 50 -9.05 -20.33 3.81
CA LEU A 50 -10.25 -19.54 4.14
C LEU A 50 -10.07 -18.76 5.44
N GLY A 51 -9.43 -19.33 6.45
CA GLY A 51 -9.10 -18.65 7.70
C GLY A 51 -8.16 -17.44 7.45
N TYR A 52 -7.15 -17.62 6.60
CA TYR A 52 -6.27 -16.53 6.19
C TYR A 52 -7.03 -15.41 5.45
N LEU A 53 -7.88 -15.77 4.48
CA LEU A 53 -8.70 -14.80 3.77
C LEU A 53 -9.68 -14.08 4.69
N ALA A 54 -10.31 -14.79 5.65
CA ALA A 54 -11.15 -14.18 6.65
C ALA A 54 -10.38 -13.15 7.51
N ALA A 55 -9.14 -13.49 7.91
CA ALA A 55 -8.27 -12.55 8.62
C ALA A 55 -7.95 -11.29 7.78
N VAL A 56 -7.68 -11.46 6.47
CA VAL A 56 -7.48 -10.33 5.55
C VAL A 56 -8.74 -9.47 5.42
N LEU A 57 -9.93 -10.10 5.33
CA LEU A 57 -11.20 -9.38 5.27
C LEU A 57 -11.51 -8.60 6.56
N LEU A 58 -11.09 -9.12 7.73
CA LEU A 58 -11.24 -8.40 9.00
C LEU A 58 -10.49 -7.07 9.02
N LEU A 59 -9.42 -6.91 8.22
CA LEU A 59 -8.69 -5.65 8.11
C LEU A 59 -9.54 -4.51 7.53
N PHE A 60 -10.64 -4.83 6.82
CA PHE A 60 -11.59 -3.84 6.31
C PHE A 60 -12.65 -3.45 7.33
N PHE A 61 -12.70 -4.14 8.45
CA PHE A 61 -13.61 -3.79 9.53
C PHE A 61 -13.07 -2.59 10.31
N ARG A 62 -13.87 -1.54 10.42
CA ARG A 62 -13.46 -0.24 10.97
C ARG A 62 -12.79 -0.33 12.36
N PRO A 63 -13.31 -1.09 13.35
CA PRO A 63 -12.62 -1.26 14.63
C PRO A 63 -11.21 -1.85 14.51
N VAL A 64 -11.00 -2.80 13.57
CA VAL A 64 -9.69 -3.40 13.31
C VAL A 64 -8.75 -2.38 12.68
N GLN A 65 -9.23 -1.56 11.77
CA GLN A 65 -8.42 -0.49 11.16
C GLN A 65 -7.96 0.54 12.21
N VAL A 66 -8.82 0.90 13.14
CA VAL A 66 -8.50 1.89 14.18
C VAL A 66 -7.69 1.28 15.33
N GLY A 67 -8.03 0.05 15.75
CA GLY A 67 -7.45 -0.58 16.92
C GLY A 67 -6.19 -1.41 16.64
N VAL A 68 -6.02 -1.87 15.41
CA VAL A 68 -4.89 -2.75 15.02
C VAL A 68 -4.07 -2.11 13.90
N LEU A 69 -4.69 -1.78 12.76
CA LEU A 69 -3.94 -1.35 11.59
C LEU A 69 -3.27 0.02 11.78
N ALA A 70 -3.97 1.00 12.34
CA ALA A 70 -3.40 2.32 12.58
C ALA A 70 -2.20 2.26 13.55
N PRO A 71 -2.27 1.59 14.73
CA PRO A 71 -1.11 1.40 15.60
C PRO A 71 0.04 0.63 14.95
N LEU A 72 -0.24 -0.42 14.16
CA LEU A 72 0.79 -1.15 13.41
C LEU A 72 1.57 -0.26 12.43
N LEU A 73 0.89 0.72 11.85
CA LEU A 73 1.51 1.74 10.99
C LEU A 73 2.24 2.83 11.81
N GLY A 74 2.18 2.79 13.14
CA GLY A 74 2.71 3.83 14.01
C GLY A 74 1.81 5.06 14.10
N ALA A 75 0.59 4.99 13.56
CA ALA A 75 -0.36 6.09 13.59
C ALA A 75 -1.18 6.10 14.89
N ARG A 76 -1.50 7.28 15.36
CA ARG A 76 -2.28 7.54 16.59
C ARG A 76 -3.53 8.37 16.31
N ARG A 77 -4.38 8.50 17.28
CA ARG A 77 -5.50 9.45 17.22
C ARG A 77 -4.97 10.89 17.19
N PRO A 78 -5.63 11.81 16.44
CA PRO A 78 -5.29 13.23 16.45
C PRO A 78 -5.39 13.82 17.86
N THR A 79 -4.43 14.68 18.24
CA THR A 79 -4.54 15.55 19.41
C THR A 79 -5.69 16.55 19.23
N ARG A 80 -6.06 17.28 20.29
CA ARG A 80 -7.11 18.31 20.19
C ARG A 80 -6.77 19.40 19.16
N ARG A 81 -5.50 19.84 19.13
CA ARG A 81 -5.00 20.86 18.18
C ARG A 81 -5.05 20.34 16.74
N GLU A 82 -4.48 19.16 16.48
CA GLU A 82 -4.48 18.53 15.15
C GLU A 82 -5.91 18.31 14.65
N ARG A 83 -6.81 17.84 15.53
CA ARG A 83 -8.21 17.62 15.20
C ARG A 83 -8.89 18.92 14.78
N ALA A 84 -8.65 20.03 15.43
CA ALA A 84 -9.24 21.32 15.07
C ALA A 84 -8.87 21.73 13.62
N THR A 85 -7.60 21.54 13.23
CA THR A 85 -7.14 21.79 11.85
C THR A 85 -7.72 20.79 10.85
N LEU A 86 -7.62 19.50 11.18
CA LEU A 86 -8.12 18.41 10.32
C LEU A 86 -9.63 18.47 10.09
N ASP A 87 -10.41 18.74 11.13
CA ASP A 87 -11.88 18.77 11.01
C ASP A 87 -12.38 19.84 10.04
N ILE A 88 -11.69 20.98 9.96
CA ILE A 88 -12.05 22.05 9.01
C ILE A 88 -11.72 21.61 7.58
N ALA A 89 -10.49 21.17 7.36
CA ALA A 89 -10.03 20.73 6.03
C ALA A 89 -10.83 19.50 5.53
N TRP A 90 -11.08 18.54 6.42
CA TRP A 90 -11.80 17.32 6.06
C TRP A 90 -13.28 17.54 5.79
N ARG A 91 -13.95 18.39 6.58
CA ARG A 91 -15.37 18.72 6.32
C ARG A 91 -15.57 19.34 4.94
N SER A 92 -14.68 20.23 4.50
CA SER A 92 -14.79 20.85 3.15
C SER A 92 -14.73 19.79 2.05
N VAL A 93 -13.83 18.80 2.20
CA VAL A 93 -13.68 17.69 1.24
C VAL A 93 -14.88 16.76 1.24
N LEU A 94 -15.39 16.40 2.43
CA LEU A 94 -16.58 15.55 2.54
C LEU A 94 -17.84 16.22 2.00
N GLN A 95 -18.03 17.51 2.26
CA GLN A 95 -19.17 18.30 1.74
C GLN A 95 -19.15 18.37 0.23
N ALA A 96 -17.98 18.61 -0.39
CA ALA A 96 -17.85 18.62 -1.84
C ALA A 96 -18.26 17.28 -2.50
N ASN A 97 -18.18 16.18 -1.76
CA ASN A 97 -18.54 14.85 -2.22
C ASN A 97 -19.88 14.32 -1.66
N ARG A 98 -20.58 15.10 -0.87
CA ARG A 98 -21.83 14.70 -0.18
C ARG A 98 -21.68 13.41 0.62
N LEU A 99 -20.53 13.21 1.28
CA LEU A 99 -20.20 12.02 2.04
C LEU A 99 -20.43 12.24 3.55
N PRO A 100 -20.93 11.23 4.27
CA PRO A 100 -21.10 11.32 5.71
C PRO A 100 -19.75 11.29 6.43
N ALA A 101 -19.55 12.19 7.40
CA ALA A 101 -18.30 12.30 8.17
C ALA A 101 -17.89 10.98 8.87
N ARG A 102 -18.87 10.16 9.23
CA ARG A 102 -18.64 8.86 9.89
C ARG A 102 -18.03 7.78 9.01
N ARG A 103 -17.97 7.98 7.68
CA ARG A 103 -17.51 6.94 6.76
C ARG A 103 -16.01 6.69 6.88
N PHE A 104 -15.22 7.72 7.17
CA PHE A 104 -13.76 7.63 7.21
C PHE A 104 -13.22 7.98 8.59
N VAL A 105 -12.03 7.51 8.89
CA VAL A 105 -11.28 7.80 10.11
C VAL A 105 -9.95 8.42 9.72
N ILE A 106 -9.61 9.54 10.36
CA ILE A 106 -8.30 10.15 10.21
C ILE A 106 -7.44 9.74 11.42
N ALA A 107 -6.23 9.24 11.13
CA ALA A 107 -5.19 8.99 12.10
C ALA A 107 -3.95 9.85 11.79
N VAL A 108 -3.12 10.11 12.78
CA VAL A 108 -1.93 10.94 12.64
C VAL A 108 -0.69 10.08 12.83
N LEU A 109 0.22 10.15 11.86
CA LEU A 109 1.53 9.53 11.95
C LEU A 109 2.53 10.59 12.46
N PRO A 110 3.13 10.41 13.66
CA PRO A 110 4.00 11.41 14.26
C PRO A 110 5.42 11.34 13.66
N ILE A 111 5.58 11.82 12.44
CA ILE A 111 6.86 11.94 11.73
C ILE A 111 7.00 13.33 11.10
N ASP A 112 8.25 13.75 10.91
CA ASP A 112 8.63 15.07 10.38
C ASP A 112 8.83 15.06 8.86
N GLU A 113 7.87 14.46 8.16
CA GLU A 113 7.80 14.42 6.70
C GLU A 113 6.44 14.87 6.21
N LEU A 114 6.39 15.59 5.08
CA LEU A 114 5.13 15.98 4.46
C LEU A 114 4.54 14.78 3.71
N ASN A 115 3.61 14.08 4.36
CA ASN A 115 2.97 12.91 3.77
C ASN A 115 1.52 12.70 4.26
N ALA A 116 0.72 12.07 3.41
CA ALA A 116 -0.58 11.51 3.73
C ALA A 116 -0.82 10.29 2.86
N PHE A 117 -1.59 9.31 3.34
CA PHE A 117 -1.97 8.15 2.56
C PHE A 117 -3.28 7.54 3.02
N ALA A 118 -4.00 6.95 2.09
CA ALA A 118 -5.22 6.20 2.34
C ALA A 118 -4.90 4.70 2.48
N CYS A 119 -5.53 4.02 3.45
CA CYS A 119 -5.30 2.60 3.74
C CYS A 119 -6.60 1.88 4.06
N GLY A 120 -6.69 0.60 3.68
CA GLY A 120 -7.91 -0.19 3.89
C GLY A 120 -9.12 0.41 3.18
N GLY A 121 -10.28 0.41 3.82
CA GLY A 121 -11.51 0.96 3.25
C GLY A 121 -11.96 2.30 3.86
N HIS A 122 -11.37 2.68 5.00
CA HIS A 122 -11.89 3.79 5.81
C HIS A 122 -10.81 4.67 6.44
N LEU A 123 -9.54 4.27 6.43
CA LEU A 123 -8.46 4.95 7.15
C LEU A 123 -7.71 5.92 6.22
N VAL A 124 -7.62 7.17 6.64
CA VAL A 124 -6.73 8.18 6.06
C VAL A 124 -5.68 8.53 7.11
N VAL A 125 -4.43 8.39 6.79
CA VAL A 125 -3.30 8.72 7.66
C VAL A 125 -2.65 10.00 7.16
N VAL A 126 -2.41 10.95 8.07
CA VAL A 126 -1.75 12.23 7.78
C VAL A 126 -0.60 12.40 8.75
N THR A 127 0.54 12.89 8.31
CA THR A 127 1.67 13.13 9.20
C THR A 127 1.45 14.38 10.06
N SER A 128 2.03 14.40 11.26
CA SER A 128 1.99 15.59 12.13
C SER A 128 2.60 16.80 11.43
N TYR A 129 3.71 16.62 10.71
CA TYR A 129 4.36 17.68 9.95
C TYR A 129 3.44 18.27 8.87
N ALA A 130 2.72 17.44 8.10
CA ALA A 130 1.76 17.94 7.11
C ALA A 130 0.63 18.79 7.73
N ILE A 131 0.17 18.42 8.92
CA ILE A 131 -0.88 19.16 9.64
C ILE A 131 -0.37 20.50 10.16
N ASP A 132 0.87 20.55 10.60
CA ASP A 132 1.47 21.73 11.21
C ASP A 132 2.01 22.72 10.16
N THR A 133 2.45 22.24 8.99
CA THR A 133 3.12 23.06 7.96
C THR A 133 2.22 23.49 6.80
N LEU A 134 1.22 22.65 6.44
CA LEU A 134 0.35 22.99 5.31
C LEU A 134 -0.71 24.03 5.68
N PRO A 135 -0.90 25.07 4.86
CA PRO A 135 -2.12 25.88 4.89
C PRO A 135 -3.38 25.00 4.78
N ARG A 136 -4.47 25.44 5.38
CA ARG A 136 -5.72 24.66 5.45
C ARG A 136 -6.28 24.23 4.09
N ASP A 137 -6.17 25.09 3.10
CA ASP A 137 -6.59 24.81 1.73
C ASP A 137 -5.68 23.76 1.07
N GLU A 138 -4.36 23.85 1.24
CA GLU A 138 -3.40 22.85 0.74
C GLU A 138 -3.65 21.49 1.41
N LEU A 139 -3.86 21.46 2.73
CA LEU A 139 -4.24 20.25 3.46
C LEU A 139 -5.55 19.66 2.93
N SER A 140 -6.55 20.50 2.62
CA SER A 140 -7.79 20.06 2.00
C SER A 140 -7.54 19.44 0.61
N GLY A 141 -6.60 19.99 -0.17
CA GLY A 141 -6.18 19.44 -1.47
C GLY A 141 -5.58 18.03 -1.33
N VAL A 142 -4.66 17.84 -0.38
CA VAL A 142 -4.08 16.53 -0.07
C VAL A 142 -5.15 15.54 0.38
N LEU A 143 -6.02 15.95 1.32
CA LEU A 143 -7.10 15.10 1.83
C LEU A 143 -8.13 14.74 0.74
N ALA A 144 -8.39 15.61 -0.23
CA ALA A 144 -9.27 15.33 -1.37
C ALA A 144 -8.64 14.29 -2.31
N HIS A 145 -7.32 14.34 -2.48
CA HIS A 145 -6.57 13.32 -3.22
C HIS A 145 -6.66 11.96 -2.53
N GLU A 146 -6.39 11.89 -1.22
CA GLU A 146 -6.47 10.64 -0.45
C GLU A 146 -7.90 10.05 -0.43
N LEU A 147 -8.92 10.90 -0.30
CA LEU A 147 -10.30 10.46 -0.43
C LEU A 147 -10.57 9.84 -1.80
N SER A 148 -9.94 10.37 -2.86
CA SER A 148 -10.13 9.86 -4.22
C SER A 148 -9.65 8.42 -4.39
N HIS A 149 -8.62 8.01 -3.66
CA HIS A 149 -8.16 6.62 -3.62
C HIS A 149 -9.20 5.69 -2.98
N HIS A 150 -9.87 6.12 -1.90
CA HIS A 150 -10.97 5.36 -1.30
C HIS A 150 -12.18 5.24 -2.25
N LEU A 151 -12.49 6.29 -2.99
CA LEU A 151 -13.59 6.29 -3.95
C LEU A 151 -13.32 5.41 -5.17
N GLY A 152 -12.04 5.22 -5.52
CA GLY A 152 -11.59 4.39 -6.64
C GLY A 152 -11.34 2.93 -6.31
N SER A 153 -11.59 2.47 -5.07
CA SER A 153 -11.27 1.10 -4.58
C SER A 153 -9.79 0.71 -4.65
N HIS A 154 -8.89 1.64 -4.97
CA HIS A 154 -7.45 1.38 -5.05
C HIS A 154 -6.87 0.98 -3.71
N THR A 155 -7.28 1.66 -2.63
CA THR A 155 -6.85 1.34 -1.25
C THR A 155 -7.24 -0.07 -0.84
N VAL A 156 -8.41 -0.55 -1.28
CA VAL A 156 -8.87 -1.92 -1.03
C VAL A 156 -7.96 -2.92 -1.74
N ALA A 157 -7.76 -2.72 -3.05
CA ALA A 157 -6.92 -3.61 -3.86
C ALA A 157 -5.47 -3.67 -3.36
N LEU A 158 -4.86 -2.51 -3.06
CA LEU A 158 -3.51 -2.42 -2.51
C LEU A 158 -3.39 -3.11 -1.15
N THR A 159 -4.38 -2.92 -0.26
CA THR A 159 -4.38 -3.56 1.05
C THR A 159 -4.46 -5.08 0.90
N ILE A 160 -5.38 -5.61 0.08
CA ILE A 160 -5.48 -7.05 -0.18
C ILE A 160 -4.16 -7.58 -0.76
N GLY A 161 -3.64 -6.94 -1.82
CA GLY A 161 -2.40 -7.36 -2.48
C GLY A 161 -1.22 -7.40 -1.53
N HIS A 162 -1.09 -6.39 -0.65
CA HIS A 162 -0.03 -6.34 0.34
C HIS A 162 -0.12 -7.53 1.33
N TRP A 163 -1.31 -7.78 1.88
CA TRP A 163 -1.49 -8.87 2.83
C TRP A 163 -1.33 -10.25 2.19
N LEU A 164 -1.81 -10.46 0.96
CA LEU A 164 -1.56 -11.70 0.23
C LEU A 164 -0.07 -11.90 -0.08
N SER A 165 0.70 -10.83 -0.24
CA SER A 165 2.14 -10.91 -0.49
C SER A 165 2.96 -11.26 0.76
N LEU A 166 2.44 -11.08 1.99
CA LEU A 166 3.20 -11.30 3.22
C LEU A 166 3.76 -12.72 3.36
N PRO A 167 2.99 -13.81 3.22
CA PRO A 167 3.53 -15.17 3.34
C PRO A 167 4.54 -15.47 2.24
N VAL A 168 4.33 -14.94 1.03
CA VAL A 168 5.27 -15.07 -0.09
C VAL A 168 6.61 -14.40 0.24
N PHE A 169 6.57 -13.17 0.73
CA PHE A 169 7.76 -12.42 1.14
C PHE A 169 8.49 -13.07 2.32
N ALA A 170 7.74 -13.55 3.32
CA ALA A 170 8.31 -14.24 4.48
C ALA A 170 9.05 -15.50 4.05
N LEU A 171 8.46 -16.34 3.20
CA LEU A 171 9.10 -17.55 2.69
C LEU A 171 10.33 -17.26 1.83
N ALA A 172 10.28 -16.25 0.97
CA ALA A 172 11.46 -15.84 0.21
C ALA A 172 12.61 -15.46 1.14
N ARG A 173 12.35 -14.66 2.17
CA ARG A 173 13.36 -14.26 3.16
C ARG A 173 13.90 -15.43 3.99
N ILE A 174 13.00 -16.30 4.47
CA ILE A 174 13.40 -17.50 5.21
C ILE A 174 14.24 -18.41 4.31
N GLY A 175 13.84 -18.63 3.07
CA GLY A 175 14.60 -19.45 2.12
C GLY A 175 16.01 -18.94 1.88
N PHE A 176 16.19 -17.62 1.65
CA PHE A 176 17.53 -17.03 1.53
C PHE A 176 18.33 -17.12 2.82
N PHE A 177 17.71 -16.94 3.99
CA PHE A 177 18.39 -17.11 5.27
C PHE A 177 18.89 -18.54 5.46
N VAL A 178 18.02 -19.53 5.29
CA VAL A 178 18.37 -20.96 5.44
C VAL A 178 19.43 -21.37 4.41
N GLN A 179 19.33 -20.91 3.16
CA GLN A 179 20.34 -21.13 2.12
C GLN A 179 21.72 -20.58 2.54
N ASN A 180 21.78 -19.38 3.11
CA ASN A 180 23.03 -18.80 3.60
C ASN A 180 23.61 -19.63 4.75
N VAL A 181 22.77 -20.08 5.69
CA VAL A 181 23.19 -20.97 6.79
C VAL A 181 23.69 -22.31 6.26
N ALA A 182 22.97 -22.95 5.32
CA ALA A 182 23.36 -24.20 4.70
C ALA A 182 24.71 -24.07 3.96
N THR A 183 24.92 -22.98 3.23
CA THR A 183 26.18 -22.71 2.52
C THR A 183 27.34 -22.52 3.50
N ALA A 184 27.15 -21.77 4.59
CA ALA A 184 28.16 -21.56 5.63
C ALA A 184 28.48 -22.88 6.35
N ALA A 185 27.49 -23.68 6.71
CA ALA A 185 27.64 -24.98 7.34
C ALA A 185 28.43 -25.95 6.42
N THR A 186 28.07 -26.00 5.13
CA THR A 186 28.78 -26.83 4.14
C THR A 186 30.26 -26.43 4.04
N ARG A 187 30.57 -25.15 3.98
CA ARG A 187 31.95 -24.64 3.94
C ARG A 187 32.75 -25.00 5.19
N THR A 188 32.11 -25.04 6.35
CA THR A 188 32.77 -25.28 7.64
C THR A 188 32.95 -26.76 7.95
N PHE A 189 31.90 -27.56 7.76
CA PHE A 189 31.86 -28.95 8.23
C PHE A 189 32.10 -29.98 7.14
N ALA A 190 31.81 -29.69 5.87
CA ALA A 190 31.91 -30.66 4.78
C ALA A 190 33.34 -30.81 4.21
N ARG A 191 34.34 -30.07 4.71
CA ARG A 191 35.74 -30.17 4.27
C ARG A 191 36.34 -31.59 4.39
N ARG A 192 35.73 -32.46 5.20
CA ARG A 192 36.19 -33.83 5.46
C ARG A 192 35.43 -34.90 4.69
N SER A 193 34.37 -34.56 3.92
CA SER A 193 33.57 -35.52 3.16
C SER A 193 33.02 -34.91 1.89
N SER A 194 33.38 -35.49 0.75
CA SER A 194 32.89 -35.08 -0.57
C SER A 194 31.36 -35.25 -0.70
N SER A 195 30.81 -36.32 -0.14
CA SER A 195 29.37 -36.60 -0.18
C SER A 195 28.56 -35.53 0.56
N LEU A 196 29.00 -35.13 1.77
CA LEU A 196 28.36 -34.05 2.53
C LEU A 196 28.42 -32.70 1.83
N THR A 197 29.54 -32.45 1.12
CA THR A 197 29.67 -31.23 0.32
C THR A 197 28.68 -31.20 -0.82
N VAL A 198 28.52 -32.30 -1.57
CA VAL A 198 27.55 -32.40 -2.68
C VAL A 198 26.10 -32.25 -2.19
N VAL A 199 25.74 -32.95 -1.11
CA VAL A 199 24.38 -32.84 -0.52
C VAL A 199 24.10 -31.41 -0.06
N GLY A 200 25.04 -30.77 0.65
CA GLY A 200 24.91 -29.38 1.10
C GLY A 200 24.77 -28.41 -0.06
N GLN A 201 25.49 -28.59 -1.15
CA GLN A 201 25.39 -27.78 -2.35
C GLN A 201 24.03 -27.94 -3.04
N LEU A 202 23.55 -29.19 -3.17
CA LEU A 202 22.22 -29.46 -3.77
C LEU A 202 21.09 -28.83 -2.95
N VAL A 203 21.12 -28.98 -1.61
CA VAL A 203 20.15 -28.35 -0.71
C VAL A 203 20.19 -26.83 -0.84
N SER A 204 21.37 -26.22 -0.83
CA SER A 204 21.53 -24.78 -1.00
C SER A 204 21.01 -24.30 -2.36
N ALA A 205 21.29 -25.02 -3.44
CA ALA A 205 20.82 -24.70 -4.79
C ALA A 205 19.28 -24.78 -4.88
N LEU A 206 18.68 -25.82 -4.29
CA LEU A 206 17.23 -25.98 -4.24
C LEU A 206 16.55 -24.84 -3.46
N LEU A 207 17.04 -24.52 -2.26
CA LEU A 207 16.54 -23.43 -1.46
C LEU A 207 16.66 -22.08 -2.17
N MET A 208 17.77 -21.85 -2.85
CA MET A 208 17.98 -20.65 -3.66
C MET A 208 16.97 -20.59 -4.82
N ALA A 209 16.77 -21.67 -5.57
CA ALA A 209 15.81 -21.72 -6.66
C ALA A 209 14.38 -21.42 -6.18
N VAL A 210 13.95 -22.04 -5.08
CA VAL A 210 12.62 -21.78 -4.47
C VAL A 210 12.50 -20.32 -4.03
N SER A 211 13.52 -19.77 -3.38
CA SER A 211 13.51 -18.35 -2.94
C SER A 211 13.41 -17.38 -4.12
N TRP A 212 14.10 -17.68 -5.23
CA TRP A 212 14.02 -16.89 -6.46
C TRP A 212 12.64 -16.98 -7.14
N ILE A 213 11.96 -18.12 -7.09
CA ILE A 213 10.59 -18.26 -7.60
C ILE A 213 9.66 -17.30 -6.85
N PHE A 214 9.71 -17.28 -5.51
CA PHE A 214 8.90 -16.37 -4.72
C PHE A 214 9.27 -14.90 -4.96
N LEU A 215 10.56 -14.59 -5.00
CA LEU A 215 11.03 -13.22 -5.21
C LEU A 215 10.66 -12.68 -6.60
N SER A 216 10.86 -13.47 -7.66
CA SER A 216 10.54 -13.04 -9.03
C SER A 216 9.05 -12.79 -9.21
N GLY A 217 8.19 -13.60 -8.59
CA GLY A 217 6.75 -13.37 -8.61
C GLY A 217 6.33 -12.11 -7.86
N LEU A 218 6.98 -11.79 -6.73
CA LEU A 218 6.77 -10.52 -6.04
C LEU A 218 7.24 -9.33 -6.89
N LEU A 219 8.38 -9.44 -7.55
CA LEU A 219 8.88 -8.40 -8.46
C LEU A 219 7.92 -8.16 -9.62
N LEU A 220 7.39 -9.22 -10.23
CA LEU A 220 6.37 -9.12 -11.28
C LEU A 220 5.09 -8.45 -10.78
N SER A 221 4.59 -8.86 -9.61
CA SER A 221 3.42 -8.23 -8.98
C SER A 221 3.65 -6.75 -8.70
N ASN A 222 4.86 -6.37 -8.23
CA ASN A 222 5.22 -4.97 -8.00
C ASN A 222 5.30 -4.15 -9.29
N VAL A 223 5.81 -4.73 -10.38
CA VAL A 223 5.80 -4.06 -11.71
C VAL A 223 4.38 -3.77 -12.16
N ILE A 224 3.48 -4.76 -12.06
CA ILE A 224 2.06 -4.59 -12.40
C ILE A 224 1.42 -3.53 -11.47
N ALA A 225 1.69 -3.59 -10.16
CA ALA A 225 1.19 -2.63 -9.19
C ALA A 225 1.65 -1.19 -9.49
N ASN A 226 2.91 -1.00 -9.93
CA ASN A 226 3.45 0.31 -10.30
C ASN A 226 2.79 0.87 -11.56
N VAL A 227 2.47 0.03 -12.56
CA VAL A 227 1.77 0.45 -13.77
C VAL A 227 0.33 0.86 -13.44
N VAL A 228 -0.37 0.05 -12.67
CA VAL A 228 -1.74 0.32 -12.23
C VAL A 228 -1.77 1.54 -11.29
N GLY A 229 -0.81 1.64 -10.38
CA GLY A 229 -0.70 2.74 -9.42
C GLY A 229 -0.55 4.11 -10.10
N ARG A 230 0.26 4.22 -11.16
CA ARG A 230 0.38 5.48 -11.93
C ARG A 230 -0.95 5.96 -12.50
N ASN A 231 -1.77 5.05 -13.02
CA ASN A 231 -3.10 5.39 -13.51
C ASN A 231 -4.06 5.78 -12.38
N ALA A 232 -3.93 5.14 -11.22
CA ALA A 232 -4.70 5.47 -10.03
C ALA A 232 -4.42 6.88 -9.53
N GLU A 233 -3.15 7.28 -9.51
CA GLU A 233 -2.73 8.63 -9.15
C GLU A 233 -3.32 9.70 -10.07
N LEU A 234 -3.23 9.47 -11.38
CA LEU A 234 -3.82 10.38 -12.38
C LEU A 234 -5.33 10.55 -12.18
N GLN A 235 -6.01 9.46 -11.83
CA GLN A 235 -7.45 9.52 -11.57
C GLN A 235 -7.76 10.19 -10.25
N ALA A 236 -6.95 9.97 -9.21
CA ALA A 236 -7.10 10.65 -7.92
C ALA A 236 -6.91 12.17 -8.08
N ASP A 237 -5.88 12.59 -8.84
CA ASP A 237 -5.65 14.00 -9.16
C ASP A 237 -6.82 14.60 -9.96
N ARG A 238 -7.33 13.90 -10.99
CA ARG A 238 -8.51 14.34 -11.76
C ARG A 238 -9.75 14.49 -10.89
N ARG A 239 -9.98 13.57 -9.95
CA ARG A 239 -11.09 13.65 -9.01
C ARG A 239 -10.90 14.83 -8.04
N ALA A 240 -9.71 15.03 -7.47
CA ALA A 240 -9.42 16.19 -6.64
C ALA A 240 -9.66 17.51 -7.37
N VAL A 241 -9.25 17.62 -8.66
CA VAL A 241 -9.59 18.76 -9.54
C VAL A 241 -11.11 18.87 -9.73
N SER A 242 -11.82 17.75 -9.93
CA SER A 242 -13.28 17.77 -10.12
C SER A 242 -14.04 18.24 -8.89
N MET A 243 -13.53 17.99 -7.71
CA MET A 243 -14.06 18.43 -6.42
C MET A 243 -13.74 19.90 -6.12
N GLY A 244 -12.94 20.59 -6.92
CA GLY A 244 -12.52 21.97 -6.72
C GLY A 244 -11.19 22.15 -5.97
N PHE A 245 -10.50 21.05 -5.61
CA PHE A 245 -9.25 21.10 -4.83
C PHE A 245 -7.98 21.01 -5.69
N GLY A 246 -8.06 21.20 -7.00
CA GLY A 246 -6.90 21.07 -7.89
C GLY A 246 -5.81 22.10 -7.62
N ARG A 247 -6.16 23.41 -7.42
CA ARG A 247 -5.18 24.44 -7.10
C ARG A 247 -4.50 24.21 -5.74
N PRO A 248 -5.25 23.94 -4.66
CA PRO A 248 -4.69 23.58 -3.37
C PRO A 248 -3.73 22.36 -3.44
N LEU A 249 -4.13 21.30 -4.13
CA LEU A 249 -3.28 20.11 -4.31
C LEU A 249 -1.99 20.44 -5.08
N ALA A 250 -2.07 21.21 -6.18
CA ALA A 250 -0.87 21.62 -6.92
C ALA A 250 0.09 22.46 -6.07
N SER A 251 -0.45 23.32 -5.20
CA SER A 251 0.36 24.11 -4.25
C SER A 251 1.07 23.23 -3.23
N ALA A 252 0.36 22.29 -2.61
CA ALA A 252 0.95 21.32 -1.68
C ALA A 252 2.06 20.49 -2.35
N LEU A 253 1.82 20.00 -3.59
CA LEU A 253 2.84 19.24 -4.34
C LEU A 253 4.08 20.07 -4.69
N ARG A 254 3.94 21.37 -4.96
CA ARG A 254 5.10 22.26 -5.17
C ARG A 254 5.92 22.43 -3.90
N ARG A 255 5.28 22.44 -2.74
CA ARG A 255 5.97 22.49 -1.45
C ARG A 255 6.80 21.22 -1.24
N VAL A 256 6.23 20.04 -1.51
CA VAL A 256 6.97 18.75 -1.49
C VAL A 256 8.18 18.79 -2.41
N ILE A 257 8.04 19.34 -3.64
CA ILE A 257 9.16 19.48 -4.59
C ILE A 257 10.28 20.36 -4.02
N ASN A 258 9.93 21.41 -3.30
CA ASN A 258 10.90 22.35 -2.75
C ASN A 258 11.62 21.80 -1.52
N GLU A 259 10.92 21.03 -0.67
CA GLU A 259 11.50 20.38 0.52
C GLU A 259 12.45 19.24 0.17
N HIS A 260 12.09 18.41 -0.84
CA HIS A 260 12.89 17.25 -1.26
C HIS A 260 13.92 17.56 -2.37
N ARG A 261 14.38 18.79 -2.49
CA ARG A 261 15.44 19.15 -3.42
C ARG A 261 16.78 18.54 -3.02
N GLY A 262 16.99 17.26 -3.32
CA GLY A 262 18.29 16.60 -3.20
C GLY A 262 18.31 15.27 -2.47
N GLU A 263 17.24 14.84 -1.85
CA GLU A 263 17.22 13.57 -1.11
C GLU A 263 16.64 12.43 -1.95
N ARG A 264 17.42 11.35 -2.06
CA ARG A 264 16.93 10.07 -2.58
C ARG A 264 16.41 9.23 -1.41
N PRO A 265 15.26 8.54 -1.55
CA PRO A 265 14.73 7.69 -0.49
C PRO A 265 15.75 6.60 -0.12
N THR A 266 16.27 6.66 1.11
CA THR A 266 17.32 5.78 1.63
C THR A 266 16.76 4.61 2.43
N THR A 267 15.60 4.79 3.08
CA THR A 267 14.99 3.77 3.93
C THR A 267 13.81 3.05 3.28
N LEU A 268 13.45 1.88 3.81
CA LEU A 268 12.28 1.12 3.38
C LEU A 268 10.98 1.92 3.62
N ARG A 269 10.92 2.69 4.73
CA ARG A 269 9.79 3.58 5.04
C ARG A 269 9.64 4.69 3.99
N GLU A 270 10.74 5.30 3.57
CA GLU A 270 10.76 6.32 2.51
C GLU A 270 10.33 5.73 1.16
N ARG A 271 10.73 4.47 0.84
CA ARG A 271 10.30 3.77 -0.37
C ARG A 271 8.80 3.43 -0.35
N LEU A 272 8.24 3.12 0.81
CA LEU A 272 6.81 2.90 0.99
C LEU A 272 6.03 4.24 0.95
N ALA A 273 6.64 5.33 1.42
CA ALA A 273 6.12 6.68 1.27
C ALA A 273 6.21 7.19 -0.19
N ALA A 274 7.19 6.71 -0.97
CA ALA A 274 7.36 7.02 -2.40
C ALA A 274 6.37 6.25 -3.31
N THR A 275 5.20 5.91 -2.83
CA THR A 275 4.16 5.20 -3.61
C THR A 275 3.55 6.06 -4.72
N HIS A 276 3.82 7.35 -4.75
CA HIS A 276 3.28 8.30 -5.71
C HIS A 276 4.28 8.64 -6.84
N PRO A 277 3.82 8.87 -8.08
CA PRO A 277 4.64 9.40 -9.16
C PRO A 277 5.28 10.74 -8.80
N PRO A 278 6.37 11.14 -9.49
CA PRO A 278 7.06 12.38 -9.19
C PRO A 278 6.10 13.59 -9.13
N ALA A 279 6.15 14.34 -8.04
CA ALA A 279 5.26 15.47 -7.79
C ALA A 279 5.26 16.49 -8.95
N ARG A 280 6.41 16.68 -9.64
CA ARG A 280 6.52 17.57 -10.82
C ARG A 280 5.58 17.16 -11.95
N THR A 281 5.50 15.87 -12.28
CA THR A 281 4.61 15.36 -13.32
C THR A 281 3.15 15.57 -12.95
N ARG A 282 2.80 15.33 -11.69
CA ARG A 282 1.44 15.53 -11.15
C ARG A 282 1.02 17.01 -11.22
N VAL A 283 1.89 17.93 -10.80
CA VAL A 283 1.63 19.38 -10.88
C VAL A 283 1.33 19.79 -12.32
N ALA A 284 2.18 19.40 -13.28
CA ALA A 284 1.98 19.75 -14.69
C ALA A 284 0.63 19.26 -15.24
N GLN A 285 0.21 18.05 -14.86
CA GLN A 285 -1.07 17.47 -15.26
C GLN A 285 -2.27 18.16 -14.61
N ILE A 286 -2.19 18.46 -13.31
CA ILE A 286 -3.25 19.19 -12.58
C ILE A 286 -3.45 20.57 -13.23
N GLU A 287 -2.37 21.28 -13.56
CA GLU A 287 -2.42 22.59 -14.22
C GLU A 287 -3.03 22.50 -15.61
N ALA A 288 -2.69 21.47 -16.40
CA ALA A 288 -3.31 21.25 -17.70
C ALA A 288 -4.83 21.01 -17.59
N LEU A 289 -5.26 20.22 -16.59
CA LEU A 289 -6.67 19.98 -16.30
C LEU A 289 -7.41 21.27 -15.87
N LEU A 290 -6.77 22.12 -15.08
CA LEU A 290 -7.36 23.40 -14.64
C LEU A 290 -7.53 24.36 -15.82
N ARG A 291 -6.52 24.46 -16.72
CA ARG A 291 -6.62 25.27 -17.96
C ARG A 291 -7.73 24.80 -18.89
N SER A 292 -7.83 23.50 -19.11
CA SER A 292 -8.88 22.93 -19.99
C SER A 292 -10.31 23.16 -19.47
N ARG A 293 -10.49 23.33 -18.14
CA ARG A 293 -11.79 23.68 -17.54
C ARG A 293 -12.13 25.15 -17.64
N HIS A 294 -11.13 26.02 -17.66
CA HIS A 294 -11.34 27.46 -17.79
C HIS A 294 -11.78 27.87 -19.19
N ASN A 295 -11.40 27.06 -20.18
CA ASN A 295 -11.68 27.28 -21.61
C ASN A 295 -13.00 26.62 -22.09
N ARG A 296 -13.77 26.00 -21.17
CA ARG A 296 -15.11 25.46 -21.44
C ARG A 296 -16.18 26.25 -20.71
#